data_e5e5d43100cad9c5ac9206ef5e7c4748
#
_entry.id   e5e5d43100cad9c5ac9206ef5e7c4748
#
_cell.length_a   1.000
_cell.length_b   1.000
_cell.length_c   1.000
_cell.angle_alpha   90.00
_cell.angle_beta   90.00
_cell.angle_gamma   90.00
#
_symmetry.space_group_name_H-M   'P 1'
#
loop_
_entity.id
_entity.type
_entity.pdbx_description
1 polymer ?
#
loop_
_entity_poly.entity_id
_entity_poly.type
_entity_poly.pdbx_seq_one_letter_code
_entity_poly.pdbx_strand_id
1 'polypeptide(L)'
;MSREQLLQMARNNIAHGDAGTIPQAKEILKVPACNYYDEGRWKLEMKNIFNRMPLMLAMSAEIRKPGDYKAMEASGIPIIIVRDKNGQVRAFVNMCSHRGAQLMEEGSGNTHRFTCPYHAWSYNTEGDLIGVLAPKDFGEFDKTENGLEELPCLEKAGLVWVTPNPHSNLDINLFLSGYDQLLENFGFEDWYLFGTQRVDGPNWKIAYDGYMDLYHLPILHKNTFGPDFPNQAIYYSWGPHQRVSGPMK
;
A
#
# COMPACT_ATOMS: atom_id res chain seq x y z
N MET A 1 18.98 -1.77 -1.67
CA MET A 1 19.83 -0.79 -2.39
C MET A 1 21.11 -0.64 -1.60
N SER A 2 22.24 -0.71 -2.26
CA SER A 2 23.50 -0.53 -1.56
C SER A 2 23.65 0.91 -1.07
N ARG A 3 24.38 1.10 0.03
CA ARG A 3 24.80 2.43 0.50
C ARG A 3 25.44 3.24 -0.63
N GLU A 4 26.13 2.56 -1.55
CA GLU A 4 26.78 3.19 -2.69
C GLU A 4 25.80 3.84 -3.67
N GLN A 5 24.64 3.20 -3.92
CA GLN A 5 23.59 3.80 -4.76
C GLN A 5 23.02 5.06 -4.12
N LEU A 6 22.78 5.08 -2.80
CA LEU A 6 22.34 6.27 -2.09
C LEU A 6 23.38 7.39 -2.14
N LEU A 7 24.65 7.05 -1.96
CA LEU A 7 25.75 8.01 -2.09
C LEU A 7 25.84 8.57 -3.53
N GLN A 8 25.62 7.73 -4.55
CA GLN A 8 25.61 8.21 -5.93
C GLN A 8 24.42 9.15 -6.19
N MET A 9 23.24 8.86 -5.66
CA MET A 9 22.10 9.77 -5.74
C MET A 9 22.39 11.12 -5.08
N ALA A 10 22.99 11.10 -3.89
CA ALA A 10 23.38 12.31 -3.19
C ALA A 10 24.42 13.13 -4.00
N ARG A 11 25.44 12.48 -4.55
CA ARG A 11 26.45 13.13 -5.41
C ARG A 11 25.83 13.76 -6.66
N ASN A 12 24.88 13.08 -7.30
CA ASN A 12 24.16 13.59 -8.45
C ASN A 12 23.38 14.86 -8.09
N ASN A 13 22.65 14.83 -6.96
CA ASN A 13 21.90 16.00 -6.47
C ASN A 13 22.84 17.19 -6.18
N ILE A 14 23.95 16.95 -5.51
CA ILE A 14 24.94 18.00 -5.21
C ILE A 14 25.53 18.57 -6.51
N ALA A 15 25.95 17.72 -7.44
CA ALA A 15 26.53 18.16 -8.71
C ALA A 15 25.56 19.03 -9.54
N HIS A 16 24.29 18.64 -9.62
CA HIS A 16 23.27 19.44 -10.28
C HIS A 16 22.93 20.73 -9.51
N GLY A 17 22.93 20.68 -8.16
CA GLY A 17 22.73 21.84 -7.32
C GLY A 17 23.82 22.88 -7.49
N ASP A 18 25.08 22.47 -7.47
CA ASP A 18 26.26 23.33 -7.65
C ASP A 18 26.32 23.94 -9.06
N ALA A 19 25.96 23.13 -10.07
CA ALA A 19 25.95 23.58 -11.46
C ALA A 19 24.71 24.42 -11.85
N GLY A 20 23.70 24.47 -11.00
CA GLY A 20 22.40 25.12 -11.33
C GLY A 20 21.68 24.44 -12.50
N THR A 21 21.85 23.12 -12.67
CA THR A 21 21.30 22.36 -13.78
C THR A 21 20.30 21.31 -13.29
N ILE A 22 19.45 20.83 -14.21
CA ILE A 22 18.55 19.69 -14.01
C ILE A 22 18.70 18.70 -15.16
N PRO A 23 18.50 17.40 -14.94
CA PRO A 23 18.36 16.45 -16.03
C PRO A 23 17.13 16.79 -16.86
N GLN A 24 17.29 16.88 -18.18
CA GLN A 24 16.18 17.19 -19.10
C GLN A 24 15.95 16.03 -20.05
N ALA A 25 14.65 15.77 -20.34
CA ALA A 25 14.29 14.90 -21.44
C ALA A 25 14.63 15.57 -22.79
N LYS A 26 14.85 14.74 -23.81
CA LYS A 26 15.16 15.25 -25.16
C LYS A 26 14.01 16.04 -25.78
N GLU A 27 12.78 15.67 -25.41
CA GLU A 27 11.56 16.25 -25.97
C GLU A 27 10.52 16.47 -24.89
N ILE A 28 9.62 17.42 -25.10
CA ILE A 28 8.48 17.68 -24.23
C ILE A 28 7.43 16.60 -24.46
N LEU A 29 7.08 15.85 -23.42
CA LEU A 29 5.97 14.91 -23.46
C LEU A 29 4.63 15.68 -23.34
N LYS A 30 3.74 15.46 -24.30
CA LYS A 30 2.35 15.94 -24.23
C LYS A 30 1.42 14.79 -23.89
N VAL A 31 0.75 14.89 -22.76
CA VAL A 31 -0.21 13.90 -22.30
C VAL A 31 -1.63 14.39 -22.60
N PRO A 32 -2.44 13.62 -23.35
CA PRO A 32 -3.84 14.00 -23.60
C PRO A 32 -4.63 14.07 -22.30
N ALA A 33 -5.39 15.16 -22.10
CA ALA A 33 -6.16 15.39 -20.88
C ALA A 33 -7.19 14.29 -20.61
N CYS A 34 -7.72 13.63 -21.66
CA CYS A 34 -8.65 12.49 -21.50
C CYS A 34 -8.05 11.33 -20.67
N ASN A 35 -6.73 11.20 -20.59
CA ASN A 35 -6.09 10.19 -19.72
C ASN A 35 -6.45 10.35 -18.25
N TYR A 36 -6.89 11.53 -17.82
CA TYR A 36 -7.23 11.85 -16.44
C TYR A 36 -8.71 11.71 -16.11
N TYR A 37 -9.62 11.78 -17.07
CA TYR A 37 -11.07 11.77 -16.83
C TYR A 37 -11.86 10.74 -17.63
N ASP A 38 -11.23 9.96 -18.51
CA ASP A 38 -11.93 8.94 -19.28
C ASP A 38 -12.35 7.77 -18.40
N GLU A 39 -13.67 7.50 -18.33
CA GLU A 39 -14.22 6.43 -17.49
C GLU A 39 -13.84 5.02 -17.97
N GLY A 40 -13.68 4.82 -19.28
CA GLY A 40 -13.25 3.54 -19.83
C GLY A 40 -11.82 3.22 -19.40
N ARG A 41 -10.95 4.21 -19.43
CA ARG A 41 -9.58 4.11 -18.90
C ARG A 41 -9.59 3.84 -17.40
N TRP A 42 -10.41 4.55 -16.63
CA TRP A 42 -10.53 4.31 -15.19
C TRP A 42 -10.90 2.85 -14.86
N LYS A 43 -11.89 2.29 -15.57
CA LYS A 43 -12.26 0.87 -15.40
C LYS A 43 -11.10 -0.08 -15.70
N LEU A 44 -10.28 0.24 -16.71
CA LEU A 44 -9.08 -0.54 -17.05
C LEU A 44 -7.99 -0.38 -15.97
N GLU A 45 -7.81 0.80 -15.41
CA GLU A 45 -6.87 1.06 -14.32
C GLU A 45 -7.26 0.29 -13.06
N MET A 46 -8.54 0.34 -12.67
CA MET A 46 -9.06 -0.48 -11.57
C MET A 46 -8.78 -1.95 -11.78
N LYS A 47 -9.10 -2.48 -12.96
CA LYS A 47 -8.92 -3.90 -13.28
C LYS A 47 -7.46 -4.33 -13.34
N ASN A 48 -6.58 -3.52 -13.96
CA ASN A 48 -5.23 -3.95 -14.32
C ASN A 48 -4.14 -3.41 -13.38
N ILE A 49 -4.46 -2.42 -12.56
CA ILE A 49 -3.53 -1.82 -11.60
C ILE A 49 -4.04 -2.12 -10.18
N PHE A 50 -5.11 -1.45 -9.74
CA PHE A 50 -5.52 -1.45 -8.34
C PHE A 50 -6.03 -2.82 -7.83
N ASN A 51 -6.71 -3.61 -8.69
CA ASN A 51 -7.19 -4.95 -8.33
C ASN A 51 -6.24 -6.07 -8.75
N ARG A 52 -5.07 -5.74 -9.29
CA ARG A 52 -4.13 -6.75 -9.80
C ARG A 52 -2.74 -6.65 -9.18
N MET A 53 -2.26 -5.43 -8.92
CA MET A 53 -0.91 -5.19 -8.44
C MET A 53 -0.89 -5.14 -6.91
N PRO A 54 0.25 -5.46 -6.27
CA PRO A 54 0.41 -5.27 -4.84
C PRO A 54 0.25 -3.79 -4.46
N LEU A 55 -0.54 -3.54 -3.43
CA LEU A 55 -0.74 -2.22 -2.84
C LEU A 55 -0.09 -2.19 -1.45
N MET A 56 0.52 -1.08 -1.08
CA MET A 56 1.00 -0.83 0.27
C MET A 56 -0.20 -0.37 1.11
N LEU A 57 -0.73 -1.24 1.98
CA LEU A 57 -1.98 -1.00 2.72
C LEU A 57 -1.79 -0.73 4.21
N ALA A 58 -0.65 -1.10 4.78
CA ALA A 58 -0.33 -0.82 6.17
C ALA A 58 1.18 -0.67 6.37
N MET A 59 1.56 -0.06 7.48
CA MET A 59 2.91 -0.12 8.02
C MET A 59 2.99 -1.21 9.09
N SER A 60 4.13 -1.87 9.23
CA SER A 60 4.38 -2.82 10.32
C SER A 60 4.14 -2.19 11.70
N ALA A 61 4.37 -0.88 11.79
CA ALA A 61 4.13 -0.08 13.00
C ALA A 61 2.66 -0.03 13.44
N GLU A 62 1.70 -0.29 12.53
CA GLU A 62 0.26 -0.30 12.83
C GLU A 62 -0.23 -1.63 13.42
N ILE A 63 0.53 -2.73 13.18
CA ILE A 63 0.14 -4.10 13.55
C ILE A 63 1.33 -4.85 14.16
N ARG A 64 1.82 -4.38 15.31
CA ARG A 64 3.08 -4.85 15.93
C ARG A 64 2.98 -6.18 16.66
N LYS A 65 1.86 -6.41 17.32
CA LYS A 65 1.68 -7.54 18.26
C LYS A 65 0.76 -8.59 17.67
N PRO A 66 0.92 -9.86 18.01
CA PRO A 66 -0.06 -10.89 17.70
C PRO A 66 -1.48 -10.44 18.04
N GLY A 67 -2.38 -10.60 17.09
CA GLY A 67 -3.77 -10.16 17.18
C GLY A 67 -4.02 -8.72 16.74
N ASP A 68 -3.01 -7.86 16.59
CA ASP A 68 -3.20 -6.53 16.01
C ASP A 68 -3.71 -6.67 14.58
N TYR A 69 -4.78 -5.93 14.27
CA TYR A 69 -5.39 -5.93 12.94
C TYR A 69 -5.72 -4.52 12.47
N LYS A 70 -5.82 -4.39 11.15
CA LYS A 70 -6.37 -3.23 10.45
C LYS A 70 -7.41 -3.71 9.44
N ALA A 71 -8.65 -3.21 9.56
CA ALA A 71 -9.73 -3.45 8.61
C ALA A 71 -9.97 -2.18 7.79
N MET A 72 -10.05 -2.32 6.48
CA MET A 72 -10.19 -1.20 5.55
C MET A 72 -10.81 -1.66 4.23
N GLU A 73 -11.29 -0.71 3.44
CA GLU A 73 -11.59 -0.94 2.04
C GLU A 73 -10.39 -0.49 1.18
N ALA A 74 -9.98 -1.32 0.23
CA ALA A 74 -9.01 -0.98 -0.79
C ALA A 74 -9.52 -1.42 -2.16
N SER A 75 -9.61 -0.48 -3.09
CA SER A 75 -10.09 -0.73 -4.47
C SER A 75 -11.49 -1.37 -4.55
N GLY A 76 -12.38 -1.04 -3.61
CA GLY A 76 -13.74 -1.61 -3.51
C GLY A 76 -13.78 -3.01 -2.89
N ILE A 77 -12.67 -3.49 -2.33
CA ILE A 77 -12.57 -4.80 -1.67
C ILE A 77 -12.38 -4.56 -0.17
N PRO A 78 -13.26 -5.10 0.71
CA PRO A 78 -13.05 -5.05 2.14
C PRO A 78 -11.94 -6.01 2.55
N ILE A 79 -10.93 -5.53 3.28
CA ILE A 79 -9.73 -6.28 3.62
C ILE A 79 -9.50 -6.23 5.14
N ILE A 80 -9.07 -7.35 5.73
CA ILE A 80 -8.47 -7.42 7.06
C ILE A 80 -6.99 -7.75 6.88
N ILE A 81 -6.12 -6.96 7.48
CA ILE A 81 -4.69 -7.26 7.65
C ILE A 81 -4.49 -7.55 9.13
N VAL A 82 -3.83 -8.64 9.46
CA VAL A 82 -3.66 -9.07 10.85
C VAL A 82 -2.27 -9.67 11.07
N ARG A 83 -1.70 -9.43 12.24
CA ARG A 83 -0.53 -10.21 12.69
C ARG A 83 -1.03 -11.45 13.42
N ASP A 84 -0.73 -12.62 12.86
CA ASP A 84 -1.14 -13.89 13.45
C ASP A 84 -0.41 -14.20 14.77
N LYS A 85 -0.79 -15.28 15.43
CA LYS A 85 -0.19 -15.72 16.71
C LYS A 85 1.30 -16.07 16.59
N ASN A 86 1.80 -16.36 15.38
CA ASN A 86 3.19 -16.71 15.11
C ASN A 86 4.02 -15.45 14.74
N GLY A 87 3.38 -14.26 14.70
CA GLY A 87 4.01 -13.01 14.32
C GLY A 87 4.06 -12.75 12.83
N GLN A 88 3.45 -13.62 12.00
CA GLN A 88 3.36 -13.42 10.55
C GLN A 88 2.21 -12.48 10.22
N VAL A 89 2.41 -11.57 9.28
CA VAL A 89 1.34 -10.73 8.75
C VAL A 89 0.59 -11.48 7.66
N ARG A 90 -0.75 -11.49 7.77
CA ARG A 90 -1.67 -12.09 6.81
C ARG A 90 -2.71 -11.07 6.38
N ALA A 91 -3.27 -11.27 5.21
CA ALA A 91 -4.39 -10.46 4.71
C ALA A 91 -5.52 -11.37 4.21
N PHE A 92 -6.75 -10.97 4.47
CA PHE A 92 -7.95 -11.71 4.09
C PHE A 92 -8.98 -10.75 3.50
N VAL A 93 -9.85 -11.29 2.65
CA VAL A 93 -11.10 -10.61 2.32
C VAL A 93 -11.95 -10.53 3.59
N ASN A 94 -12.39 -9.33 3.96
CA ASN A 94 -13.17 -9.06 5.17
C ASN A 94 -14.64 -9.50 5.01
N MET A 95 -14.82 -10.77 4.69
CA MET A 95 -16.15 -11.37 4.46
C MET A 95 -16.23 -12.76 5.06
N CYS A 96 -17.35 -13.06 5.71
CA CYS A 96 -17.65 -14.37 6.25
C CYS A 96 -17.92 -15.38 5.11
N SER A 97 -17.25 -16.52 5.11
CA SER A 97 -17.43 -17.57 4.10
C SER A 97 -18.84 -18.18 4.08
N HIS A 98 -19.64 -17.97 5.14
CA HIS A 98 -21.02 -18.46 5.20
C HIS A 98 -21.96 -17.72 4.22
N ARG A 99 -22.10 -16.39 4.33
CA ARG A 99 -23.04 -15.57 3.55
C ARG A 99 -22.50 -14.18 3.20
N GLY A 100 -21.18 -13.99 3.20
CA GLY A 100 -20.56 -12.75 2.76
C GLY A 100 -20.73 -11.54 3.69
N ALA A 101 -21.22 -11.74 4.94
CA ALA A 101 -21.32 -10.62 5.87
C ALA A 101 -19.93 -10.12 6.25
N GLN A 102 -19.75 -8.80 6.32
CA GLN A 102 -18.52 -8.18 6.76
C GLN A 102 -18.23 -8.56 8.22
N LEU A 103 -16.98 -8.96 8.51
CA LEU A 103 -16.57 -9.44 9.83
C LEU A 103 -16.19 -8.32 10.77
N MET A 104 -15.45 -7.33 10.28
CA MET A 104 -14.93 -6.22 11.06
C MET A 104 -15.28 -4.90 10.37
N GLU A 105 -15.72 -3.92 11.15
CA GLU A 105 -15.85 -2.54 10.68
C GLU A 105 -14.47 -1.94 10.39
N GLU A 106 -14.42 -0.90 9.55
CA GLU A 106 -13.16 -0.19 9.28
C GLU A 106 -12.54 0.35 10.58
N GLY A 107 -11.23 0.15 10.70
CA GLY A 107 -10.47 0.58 11.87
C GLY A 107 -9.36 -0.39 12.23
N SER A 108 -8.82 -0.22 13.42
CA SER A 108 -7.73 -1.06 13.95
C SER A 108 -8.04 -1.52 15.36
N GLY A 109 -7.48 -2.64 15.76
CA GLY A 109 -7.66 -3.19 17.09
C GLY A 109 -6.76 -4.40 17.34
N ASN A 110 -7.05 -5.11 18.42
CA ASN A 110 -6.38 -6.38 18.76
C ASN A 110 -7.43 -7.44 19.07
N THR A 111 -7.36 -8.58 18.39
CA THR A 111 -8.23 -9.73 18.64
C THR A 111 -7.53 -11.03 18.27
N HIS A 112 -7.89 -12.12 18.96
CA HIS A 112 -7.40 -13.45 18.64
C HIS A 112 -8.36 -14.24 17.74
N ARG A 113 -9.54 -13.67 17.45
CA ARG A 113 -10.51 -14.27 16.52
C ARG A 113 -11.45 -13.22 15.95
N PHE A 114 -11.90 -13.44 14.73
CA PHE A 114 -12.93 -12.67 14.05
C PHE A 114 -14.25 -13.42 14.16
N THR A 115 -15.27 -12.81 14.74
CA THR A 115 -16.59 -13.44 14.88
C THR A 115 -17.60 -12.70 14.05
N CYS A 116 -18.25 -13.42 13.14
CA CYS A 116 -19.25 -12.87 12.24
C CYS A 116 -20.44 -12.33 13.03
N PRO A 117 -20.85 -11.06 12.85
CA PRO A 117 -21.97 -10.48 13.58
C PRO A 117 -23.34 -11.06 13.17
N TYR A 118 -23.39 -11.78 12.04
CA TYR A 118 -24.63 -12.32 11.50
C TYR A 118 -25.01 -13.67 12.14
N HIS A 119 -24.11 -14.68 12.08
CA HIS A 119 -24.40 -16.03 12.60
C HIS A 119 -23.28 -16.60 13.48
N ALA A 120 -22.42 -15.74 14.03
CA ALA A 120 -21.35 -16.09 14.96
C ALA A 120 -20.33 -17.12 14.43
N TRP A 121 -20.20 -17.31 13.12
CA TRP A 121 -19.07 -18.04 12.58
C TRP A 121 -17.78 -17.32 12.98
N SER A 122 -16.83 -18.07 13.50
CA SER A 122 -15.62 -17.48 14.10
C SER A 122 -14.36 -18.06 13.45
N TYR A 123 -13.44 -17.16 13.15
CA TYR A 123 -12.18 -17.47 12.47
C TYR A 123 -11.02 -17.06 13.37
N ASN A 124 -9.93 -17.83 13.32
CA ASN A 124 -8.68 -17.44 13.98
C ASN A 124 -7.92 -16.37 13.14
N THR A 125 -6.76 -15.95 13.64
CA THR A 125 -5.91 -14.98 12.94
C THR A 125 -5.13 -15.57 11.75
N GLU A 126 -5.18 -16.89 11.57
CA GLU A 126 -4.68 -17.60 10.39
C GLU A 126 -5.74 -17.78 9.31
N GLY A 127 -6.98 -17.35 9.57
CA GLY A 127 -8.11 -17.42 8.63
C GLY A 127 -8.94 -18.71 8.73
N ASP A 128 -8.56 -19.66 9.59
CA ASP A 128 -9.29 -20.93 9.72
C ASP A 128 -10.63 -20.73 10.43
N LEU A 129 -11.67 -21.42 9.96
CA LEU A 129 -12.97 -21.49 10.65
C LEU A 129 -12.85 -22.35 11.91
N ILE A 130 -12.89 -21.72 13.09
CA ILE A 130 -12.75 -22.39 14.40
C ILE A 130 -14.06 -22.62 15.12
N GLY A 131 -15.08 -21.83 14.84
CA GLY A 131 -16.37 -21.91 15.52
C GLY A 131 -17.56 -21.71 14.61
N VAL A 132 -18.60 -22.53 14.83
CA VAL A 132 -19.91 -22.42 14.15
C VAL A 132 -20.97 -22.55 15.21
N LEU A 133 -21.99 -21.68 15.18
CA LEU A 133 -23.15 -21.78 16.05
C LEU A 133 -23.99 -22.98 15.62
N ALA A 134 -24.40 -23.81 16.59
CA ALA A 134 -25.23 -25.00 16.35
C ALA A 134 -24.70 -25.90 15.20
N PRO A 135 -23.46 -26.37 15.24
CA PRO A 135 -22.85 -27.07 14.12
C PRO A 135 -23.59 -28.35 13.69
N LYS A 136 -24.37 -28.95 14.60
CA LYS A 136 -25.18 -30.15 14.31
C LYS A 136 -26.31 -29.86 13.30
N ASP A 137 -26.73 -28.62 13.17
CA ASP A 137 -27.80 -28.21 12.24
C ASP A 137 -27.32 -28.11 10.79
N PHE A 138 -25.99 -28.11 10.59
CA PHE A 138 -25.36 -28.09 9.26
C PHE A 138 -25.09 -29.47 8.68
N GLY A 139 -25.30 -30.54 9.46
CA GLY A 139 -24.89 -31.89 9.05
C GLY A 139 -23.37 -32.05 9.08
N GLU A 140 -22.86 -32.99 8.27
CA GLU A 140 -21.41 -33.16 8.09
C GLU A 140 -20.88 -32.09 7.13
N PHE A 141 -20.00 -31.21 7.62
CA PHE A 141 -19.31 -30.27 6.75
C PHE A 141 -17.85 -30.08 7.24
N ASP A 142 -16.94 -29.86 6.30
CA ASP A 142 -15.53 -29.66 6.61
C ASP A 142 -15.27 -28.18 6.88
N LYS A 143 -14.82 -27.87 8.10
CA LYS A 143 -14.44 -26.50 8.49
C LYS A 143 -13.22 -25.99 7.74
N THR A 144 -12.33 -26.90 7.30
CA THR A 144 -11.09 -26.53 6.60
C THR A 144 -11.35 -25.95 5.22
N GLU A 145 -12.49 -26.28 4.62
CA GLU A 145 -12.92 -25.73 3.32
C GLU A 145 -13.64 -24.36 3.47
N ASN A 146 -13.90 -23.94 4.70
CA ASN A 146 -14.71 -22.77 5.01
C ASN A 146 -13.94 -21.67 5.75
N GLY A 147 -12.63 -21.59 5.54
CA GLY A 147 -11.77 -20.49 6.01
C GLY A 147 -12.08 -19.16 5.36
N LEU A 148 -11.40 -18.11 5.81
CA LEU A 148 -11.40 -16.81 5.14
C LEU A 148 -10.62 -16.89 3.83
N GLU A 149 -11.03 -16.13 2.84
CA GLU A 149 -10.31 -16.02 1.58
C GLU A 149 -9.03 -15.21 1.78
N GLU A 150 -7.87 -15.87 1.67
CA GLU A 150 -6.57 -15.26 1.90
C GLU A 150 -6.11 -14.46 0.67
N LEU A 151 -5.55 -13.28 0.92
CA LEU A 151 -4.95 -12.42 -0.10
C LEU A 151 -3.42 -12.55 -0.06
N PRO A 152 -2.74 -12.61 -1.22
CA PRO A 152 -1.29 -12.57 -1.25
C PRO A 152 -0.76 -11.35 -0.49
N CYS A 153 0.06 -11.60 0.52
CA CYS A 153 0.54 -10.60 1.46
C CYS A 153 2.04 -10.78 1.72
N LEU A 154 2.76 -9.68 1.81
CA LEU A 154 4.18 -9.65 2.17
C LEU A 154 4.46 -8.47 3.10
N GLU A 155 5.04 -8.75 4.27
CA GLU A 155 5.65 -7.72 5.11
C GLU A 155 7.11 -7.54 4.70
N LYS A 156 7.48 -6.35 4.25
CA LYS A 156 8.85 -6.05 3.83
C LYS A 156 9.19 -4.58 3.96
N ALA A 157 10.40 -4.29 4.45
CA ALA A 157 10.91 -2.94 4.67
C ALA A 157 10.01 -2.10 5.59
N GLY A 158 9.40 -2.72 6.63
CA GLY A 158 8.48 -2.07 7.56
C GLY A 158 7.11 -1.72 6.97
N LEU A 159 6.79 -2.25 5.78
CA LEU A 159 5.55 -2.04 5.05
C LEU A 159 4.84 -3.35 4.73
N VAL A 160 3.52 -3.31 4.66
CA VAL A 160 2.67 -4.45 4.33
C VAL A 160 2.09 -4.26 2.94
N TRP A 161 2.45 -5.18 2.06
CA TRP A 161 2.05 -5.23 0.66
C TRP A 161 0.99 -6.31 0.49
N VAL A 162 -0.16 -5.95 -0.08
CA VAL A 162 -1.28 -6.87 -0.30
C VAL A 162 -1.73 -6.79 -1.74
N THR A 163 -1.92 -7.92 -2.39
CA THR A 163 -2.56 -7.98 -3.71
C THR A 163 -4.06 -8.20 -3.53
N PRO A 164 -4.94 -7.25 -3.91
CA PRO A 164 -6.40 -7.39 -3.74
C PRO A 164 -7.03 -8.37 -4.74
N ASN A 165 -6.42 -9.51 -4.92
CA ASN A 165 -6.89 -10.61 -5.76
C ASN A 165 -6.37 -11.93 -5.19
N PRO A 166 -7.23 -12.76 -4.60
CA PRO A 166 -6.82 -14.02 -3.95
C PRO A 166 -6.21 -15.02 -4.94
N HIS A 167 -6.54 -14.92 -6.23
CA HIS A 167 -6.03 -15.80 -7.27
C HIS A 167 -4.78 -15.25 -7.98
N SER A 168 -4.15 -14.22 -7.43
CA SER A 168 -2.94 -13.63 -8.03
C SER A 168 -1.73 -14.53 -7.82
N ASN A 169 -1.02 -14.81 -8.90
CA ASN A 169 0.28 -15.49 -8.89
C ASN A 169 1.45 -14.51 -8.95
N LEU A 170 1.21 -13.22 -8.73
CA LEU A 170 2.23 -12.19 -8.82
C LEU A 170 3.15 -12.27 -7.60
N ASP A 171 4.44 -12.44 -7.85
CA ASP A 171 5.46 -12.40 -6.81
C ASP A 171 5.72 -10.95 -6.38
N ILE A 172 5.38 -10.63 -5.13
CA ILE A 172 5.52 -9.28 -4.57
C ILE A 172 7.00 -8.86 -4.49
N ASN A 173 7.94 -9.79 -4.25
CA ASN A 173 9.36 -9.47 -4.26
C ASN A 173 9.85 -9.05 -5.64
N LEU A 174 9.40 -9.74 -6.69
CA LEU A 174 9.73 -9.35 -8.07
C LEU A 174 9.06 -8.02 -8.44
N PHE A 175 7.83 -7.78 -7.99
CA PHE A 175 7.15 -6.51 -8.20
C PHE A 175 7.95 -5.35 -7.57
N LEU A 176 8.48 -5.52 -6.38
CA LEU A 176 9.27 -4.48 -5.69
C LEU A 176 10.56 -4.12 -6.42
N SER A 177 11.10 -5.02 -7.28
CA SER A 177 12.21 -4.72 -8.20
C SER A 177 13.45 -4.11 -7.50
N GLY A 178 13.67 -4.42 -6.21
CA GLY A 178 14.75 -3.85 -5.38
C GLY A 178 14.44 -2.49 -4.75
N TYR A 179 13.23 -1.95 -4.95
CA TYR A 179 12.79 -0.72 -4.30
C TYR A 179 12.66 -0.88 -2.78
N ASP A 180 12.33 -2.08 -2.30
CA ASP A 180 12.33 -2.47 -0.90
C ASP A 180 13.66 -2.17 -0.20
N GLN A 181 14.80 -2.42 -0.87
CA GLN A 181 16.13 -2.11 -0.33
C GLN A 181 16.37 -0.61 -0.12
N LEU A 182 15.69 0.25 -0.90
CA LEU A 182 15.69 1.69 -0.65
C LEU A 182 14.85 2.02 0.58
N LEU A 183 13.67 1.41 0.68
CA LEU A 183 12.72 1.66 1.76
C LEU A 183 13.26 1.22 3.12
N GLU A 184 14.04 0.12 3.18
CA GLU A 184 14.72 -0.36 4.39
C GLU A 184 15.60 0.72 5.08
N ASN A 185 16.14 1.68 4.31
CA ASN A 185 16.95 2.75 4.89
C ASN A 185 16.15 3.77 5.70
N PHE A 186 14.82 3.75 5.65
CA PHE A 186 13.97 4.62 6.45
C PHE A 186 13.66 4.05 7.84
N GLY A 187 13.90 2.73 8.06
CA GLY A 187 13.63 2.07 9.33
C GLY A 187 12.16 2.16 9.75
N PHE A 188 11.23 1.95 8.82
CA PHE A 188 9.79 2.11 9.07
C PHE A 188 9.26 1.18 10.17
N GLU A 189 9.91 0.07 10.44
CA GLU A 189 9.61 -0.85 11.53
C GLU A 189 9.75 -0.22 12.92
N ASP A 190 10.62 0.78 13.06
CA ASP A 190 10.84 1.51 14.32
C ASP A 190 9.90 2.71 14.50
N TRP A 191 9.12 3.05 13.49
CA TRP A 191 8.17 4.15 13.53
C TRP A 191 6.96 3.80 14.40
N TYR A 192 6.21 4.78 14.85
CA TYR A 192 4.93 4.60 15.53
C TYR A 192 3.83 5.38 14.83
N LEU A 193 2.62 4.87 14.87
CA LEU A 193 1.45 5.56 14.33
C LEU A 193 1.08 6.71 15.27
N PHE A 194 1.26 7.95 14.83
CA PHE A 194 0.84 9.14 15.56
C PHE A 194 -0.65 9.42 15.40
N GLY A 195 -1.17 9.22 14.19
CA GLY A 195 -2.58 9.46 13.86
C GLY A 195 -2.85 9.20 12.39
N THR A 196 -4.14 9.18 12.05
CA THR A 196 -4.62 9.02 10.68
C THR A 196 -5.52 10.17 10.33
N GLN A 197 -5.30 10.79 9.17
CA GLN A 197 -6.17 11.80 8.59
C GLN A 197 -6.56 11.37 7.18
N ARG A 198 -7.85 11.41 6.88
CA ARG A 198 -8.36 11.22 5.52
C ARG A 198 -8.61 12.59 4.88
N VAL A 199 -8.04 12.80 3.72
CA VAL A 199 -8.22 14.03 2.93
C VAL A 199 -8.72 13.63 1.55
N ASP A 200 -9.83 14.23 1.12
CA ASP A 200 -10.35 14.03 -0.22
C ASP A 200 -9.41 14.68 -1.23
N GLY A 201 -9.10 13.96 -2.31
CA GLY A 201 -8.15 14.36 -3.31
C GLY A 201 -8.70 14.23 -4.74
N PRO A 202 -7.94 14.72 -5.73
CA PRO A 202 -8.27 14.54 -7.14
C PRO A 202 -8.06 13.08 -7.60
N ASN A 203 -8.29 12.82 -8.89
CA ASN A 203 -7.91 11.58 -9.55
C ASN A 203 -6.47 11.18 -9.19
N TRP A 204 -6.22 9.88 -8.98
CA TRP A 204 -4.94 9.36 -8.53
C TRP A 204 -3.73 9.78 -9.40
N LYS A 205 -3.93 9.93 -10.72
CA LYS A 205 -2.85 10.38 -11.62
C LYS A 205 -2.50 11.85 -11.39
N ILE A 206 -3.50 12.70 -11.12
CA ILE A 206 -3.25 14.11 -10.77
C ILE A 206 -2.54 14.19 -9.41
N ALA A 207 -2.96 13.39 -8.44
CA ALA A 207 -2.28 13.30 -7.16
C ALA A 207 -0.83 12.82 -7.32
N TYR A 208 -0.62 11.77 -8.12
CA TYR A 208 0.71 11.24 -8.42
C TYR A 208 1.61 12.29 -9.10
N ASP A 209 1.10 12.97 -10.13
CA ASP A 209 1.82 14.04 -10.84
C ASP A 209 2.20 15.17 -9.86
N GLY A 210 1.29 15.56 -8.97
CA GLY A 210 1.55 16.58 -7.95
C GLY A 210 2.67 16.21 -6.97
N TYR A 211 2.74 14.94 -6.55
CA TYR A 211 3.83 14.46 -5.69
C TYR A 211 5.16 14.31 -6.42
N MET A 212 5.14 14.04 -7.71
CA MET A 212 6.35 13.89 -8.52
C MET A 212 6.85 15.20 -9.12
N ASP A 213 6.04 16.26 -9.12
CA ASP A 213 6.39 17.58 -9.63
C ASP A 213 6.90 18.51 -8.51
N LEU A 214 8.19 18.85 -8.53
CA LEU A 214 8.75 19.83 -7.60
C LEU A 214 8.61 21.29 -8.10
N TYR A 215 8.23 21.48 -9.35
CA TYR A 215 8.17 22.82 -9.98
C TYR A 215 7.13 23.73 -9.36
N HIS A 216 6.01 23.20 -8.86
CA HIS A 216 4.96 24.00 -8.24
C HIS A 216 5.27 24.42 -6.80
N LEU A 217 6.22 23.79 -6.12
CA LEU A 217 6.48 23.99 -4.68
C LEU A 217 6.80 25.44 -4.31
N PRO A 218 7.70 26.16 -5.02
CA PRO A 218 8.04 27.55 -4.65
C PRO A 218 6.89 28.55 -4.91
N ILE A 219 5.90 28.17 -5.71
CA ILE A 219 4.76 29.04 -6.04
C ILE A 219 3.54 28.68 -5.20
N LEU A 220 3.03 27.44 -5.37
CA LEU A 220 1.82 26.98 -4.69
C LEU A 220 2.04 26.79 -3.18
N HIS A 221 3.17 26.24 -2.82
CA HIS A 221 3.54 25.92 -1.43
C HIS A 221 4.61 26.86 -0.85
N LYS A 222 4.67 28.11 -1.34
CA LYS A 222 5.66 29.12 -0.91
C LYS A 222 5.71 29.37 0.60
N ASN A 223 4.57 29.22 1.27
CA ASN A 223 4.47 29.44 2.72
C ASN A 223 4.99 28.24 3.55
N THR A 224 5.20 27.07 2.91
CA THR A 224 5.68 25.86 3.56
C THR A 224 7.14 25.57 3.18
N PHE A 225 7.45 25.60 1.89
CA PHE A 225 8.79 25.29 1.37
C PHE A 225 9.64 26.54 1.11
N GLY A 226 9.02 27.72 1.04
CA GLY A 226 9.68 28.98 0.69
C GLY A 226 9.69 29.25 -0.82
N PRO A 227 9.78 30.55 -1.20
CA PRO A 227 9.77 30.97 -2.61
C PRO A 227 11.06 30.60 -3.36
N ASP A 228 12.14 30.31 -2.63
CA ASP A 228 13.46 29.99 -3.19
C ASP A 228 13.71 28.48 -3.26
N PHE A 229 12.67 27.66 -3.07
CA PHE A 229 12.79 26.21 -3.18
C PHE A 229 13.26 25.84 -4.60
N PRO A 230 14.38 25.09 -4.75
CA PRO A 230 14.96 24.85 -6.07
C PRO A 230 14.12 23.84 -6.88
N ASN A 231 13.81 24.20 -8.12
CA ASN A 231 13.24 23.26 -9.08
C ASN A 231 14.34 22.41 -9.71
N GLN A 232 14.92 21.52 -8.92
CA GLN A 232 16.01 20.63 -9.34
C GLN A 232 15.65 19.19 -8.99
N ALA A 233 14.70 18.62 -9.76
CA ALA A 233 14.23 17.25 -9.55
C ALA A 233 15.06 16.24 -10.34
N ILE A 234 15.49 15.18 -9.68
CA ILE A 234 16.11 14.01 -10.29
C ILE A 234 15.23 12.80 -10.02
N TYR A 235 14.88 12.06 -11.07
CA TYR A 235 13.99 10.90 -10.99
C TYR A 235 14.80 9.62 -11.10
N TYR A 236 14.44 8.67 -10.24
CA TYR A 236 14.99 7.31 -10.23
C TYR A 236 13.83 6.31 -10.30
N SER A 237 14.06 5.14 -10.89
CA SER A 237 13.02 4.12 -11.04
C SER A 237 13.53 2.71 -10.75
N TRP A 238 12.64 1.86 -10.22
CA TRP A 238 12.82 0.43 -9.97
C TRP A 238 11.56 -0.29 -10.45
N GLY A 239 11.59 -0.83 -11.66
CA GLY A 239 10.37 -1.35 -12.27
C GLY A 239 9.24 -0.32 -12.28
N PRO A 240 8.10 -0.59 -11.63
CA PRO A 240 6.99 0.35 -11.57
C PRO A 240 7.14 1.44 -10.50
N HIS A 241 8.16 1.37 -9.64
CA HIS A 241 8.36 2.30 -8.54
C HIS A 241 9.25 3.46 -8.94
N GLN A 242 8.94 4.63 -8.41
CA GLN A 242 9.68 5.85 -8.70
C GLN A 242 10.04 6.62 -7.41
N ARG A 243 11.09 7.37 -7.49
CA ARG A 243 11.50 8.34 -6.49
C ARG A 243 11.91 9.63 -7.17
N VAL A 244 11.41 10.73 -6.67
CA VAL A 244 11.95 12.07 -6.96
C VAL A 244 12.85 12.50 -5.80
N SER A 245 13.96 13.14 -6.12
CA SER A 245 14.83 13.77 -5.14
C SER A 245 15.36 15.10 -5.69
N GLY A 246 15.58 16.06 -4.81
CA GLY A 246 16.15 17.34 -5.15
C GLY A 246 17.05 17.86 -4.03
N PRO A 247 17.99 18.77 -4.33
CA PRO A 247 18.78 19.43 -3.30
C PRO A 247 17.86 20.33 -2.47
N MET A 248 18.06 20.34 -1.17
CA MET A 248 17.53 21.37 -0.27
C MET A 248 18.72 22.29 0.10
N LYS A 249 18.53 23.60 -0.04
CA LYS A 249 19.50 24.60 0.39
C LYS A 249 19.35 24.89 1.88
#